data_10c7b38336503ab0899fe8f384188ce0
#
_entry.id   10c7b38336503ab0899fe8f384188ce0
#
_cell.length_a   1.000
_cell.length_b   1.000
_cell.length_c   1.000
_cell.angle_alpha   90.00
_cell.angle_beta   90.00
_cell.angle_gamma   90.00
#
_symmetry.space_group_name_H-M   'P 1'
#
loop_
_entity.id
_entity.type
_entity.pdbx_description
1 polymer ?
#
loop_
_entity_poly.entity_id
_entity_poly.type
_entity_poly.pdbx_seq_one_letter_code
_entity_poly.pdbx_strand_id
1 'polypeptide(L)'
;MRKFYTLAGILSISEEEKESIRQQALEGDPVACYKLAEIHLHLHDCEDYVSSAHELLQKASEGGVADADATMAIMMFRGEIEPFDPVAAAKRLEKAINNGSDRGIAFQLRNLLYGRYGYEPNIDLVRQTLDQLLSQGDDPYWCALMGDLLMAEGKIVESRQWYEKAVAGGENSAYADLAVARGLNDDYSFRDYEAYNGTLMEGNDAMDPMCMYYFILDKIESYYDIDPDDTQARDEYREMIIHALELNTEWCHPMSMELLGDIYREGKIDVPVDPVKAWGYYVQGSEFMHPSCFGKLYDMLSANEIQLGQMSNEDAMDLCMINGARLHEAILLVATVEAYKHGRLTRFAREIEMFHIPAYEAISDDEPLDEDEEIDDDGRFDAWA
;
A
#
# COMPACT_ATOMS: atom_id res chain seq x y z
N MET A 1 -7.14 -5.69 18.97
CA MET A 1 -6.26 -4.65 18.38
C MET A 1 -5.91 -4.97 16.93
N ARG A 2 -5.34 -6.14 16.62
CA ARG A 2 -4.72 -6.46 15.32
C ARG A 2 -5.63 -6.33 14.10
N LYS A 3 -6.94 -6.62 14.20
CA LYS A 3 -7.88 -6.39 13.09
C LYS A 3 -7.94 -4.91 12.64
N PHE A 4 -7.44 -3.97 13.44
CA PHE A 4 -7.36 -2.55 13.08
C PHE A 4 -6.06 -2.19 12.35
N TYR A 5 -5.15 -3.14 12.10
CA TYR A 5 -3.91 -2.88 11.38
C TYR A 5 -4.08 -2.96 9.85
N THR A 6 -5.16 -3.56 9.36
CA THR A 6 -5.40 -3.82 7.95
C THR A 6 -6.78 -3.35 7.51
N LEU A 7 -6.90 -2.98 6.25
CA LEU A 7 -8.17 -2.57 5.65
C LEU A 7 -9.19 -3.73 5.71
N ALA A 8 -8.79 -4.96 5.37
CA ALA A 8 -9.65 -6.14 5.46
C ALA A 8 -10.22 -6.34 6.88
N GLY A 9 -9.38 -6.17 7.89
CA GLY A 9 -9.81 -6.24 9.29
C GLY A 9 -10.82 -5.16 9.67
N ILE A 10 -10.64 -3.93 9.19
CA ILE A 10 -11.55 -2.81 9.44
C ILE A 10 -12.88 -2.98 8.70
N LEU A 11 -12.85 -3.46 7.46
CA LEU A 11 -14.07 -3.74 6.69
C LEU A 11 -14.92 -4.86 7.33
N SER A 12 -14.29 -5.77 8.07
CA SER A 12 -14.99 -6.84 8.80
C SER A 12 -15.74 -6.37 10.05
N ILE A 13 -15.59 -5.11 10.46
CA ILE A 13 -16.23 -4.54 11.66
C ILE A 13 -17.67 -4.09 11.34
N SER A 14 -18.64 -4.55 12.12
CA SER A 14 -20.04 -4.12 11.95
C SER A 14 -20.25 -2.64 12.29
N GLU A 15 -21.26 -2.02 11.72
CA GLU A 15 -21.61 -0.63 12.04
C GLU A 15 -21.96 -0.44 13.53
N GLU A 16 -22.55 -1.46 14.16
CA GLU A 16 -22.84 -1.44 15.61
C GLU A 16 -21.54 -1.42 16.43
N GLU A 17 -20.53 -2.20 16.04
CA GLU A 17 -19.19 -2.18 16.67
C GLU A 17 -18.49 -0.84 16.44
N LYS A 18 -18.55 -0.28 15.23
CA LYS A 18 -17.98 1.05 14.92
C LYS A 18 -18.61 2.14 15.77
N GLU A 19 -19.95 2.13 15.91
CA GLU A 19 -20.66 3.11 16.76
C GLU A 19 -20.29 2.95 18.24
N SER A 20 -20.18 1.71 18.73
CA SER A 20 -19.69 1.45 20.09
C SER A 20 -18.29 2.02 20.32
N ILE A 21 -17.38 1.87 19.35
CA ILE A 21 -16.02 2.43 19.41
C ILE A 21 -16.08 3.96 19.47
N ARG A 22 -16.92 4.61 18.63
CA ARG A 22 -17.08 6.07 18.65
C ARG A 22 -17.53 6.57 20.02
N GLN A 23 -18.51 5.94 20.64
CA GLN A 23 -19.00 6.32 21.96
C GLN A 23 -17.92 6.17 23.05
N GLN A 24 -17.21 5.05 23.08
CA GLN A 24 -16.11 4.81 24.03
C GLN A 24 -14.96 5.82 23.85
N ALA A 25 -14.63 6.17 22.60
CA ALA A 25 -13.61 7.18 22.31
C ALA A 25 -14.03 8.58 22.81
N LEU A 26 -15.32 8.94 22.69
CA LEU A 26 -15.87 10.17 23.25
C LEU A 26 -15.80 10.19 24.78
N GLU A 27 -15.93 9.04 25.44
CA GLU A 27 -15.77 8.89 26.89
C GLU A 27 -14.28 8.92 27.33
N GLY A 28 -13.36 8.94 26.37
CA GLY A 28 -11.92 9.05 26.60
C GLY A 28 -11.22 7.71 26.82
N ASP A 29 -11.81 6.58 26.41
CA ASP A 29 -11.13 5.28 26.44
C ASP A 29 -9.95 5.28 25.45
N PRO A 30 -8.69 5.08 25.91
CA PRO A 30 -7.52 5.19 25.05
C PRO A 30 -7.50 4.13 23.94
N VAL A 31 -8.01 2.92 24.23
CA VAL A 31 -8.05 1.82 23.26
C VAL A 31 -9.09 2.11 22.18
N ALA A 32 -10.23 2.67 22.56
CA ALA A 32 -11.25 3.10 21.61
C ALA A 32 -10.78 4.29 20.77
N CYS A 33 -10.06 5.25 21.35
CA CYS A 33 -9.41 6.33 20.60
C CYS A 33 -8.47 5.78 19.52
N TYR A 34 -7.60 4.83 19.85
CA TYR A 34 -6.74 4.17 18.89
C TYR A 34 -7.53 3.50 17.76
N LYS A 35 -8.54 2.70 18.10
CA LYS A 35 -9.37 2.00 17.12
C LYS A 35 -10.10 2.96 16.17
N LEU A 36 -10.64 4.05 16.70
CA LEU A 36 -11.32 5.07 15.91
C LEU A 36 -10.35 5.79 14.97
N ALA A 37 -9.13 6.09 15.44
CA ALA A 37 -8.10 6.67 14.60
C ALA A 37 -7.76 5.78 13.40
N GLU A 38 -7.59 4.46 13.61
CA GLU A 38 -7.34 3.52 12.53
C GLU A 38 -8.53 3.43 11.54
N ILE A 39 -9.78 3.50 12.03
CA ILE A 39 -10.96 3.58 11.17
C ILE A 39 -10.89 4.82 10.28
N HIS A 40 -10.60 6.00 10.85
CA HIS A 40 -10.47 7.24 10.08
C HIS A 40 -9.36 7.17 9.02
N LEU A 41 -8.19 6.62 9.39
CA LEU A 41 -7.05 6.50 8.47
C LEU A 41 -7.26 5.50 7.33
N HIS A 42 -8.07 4.46 7.53
CA HIS A 42 -8.31 3.48 6.49
C HIS A 42 -9.55 3.77 5.64
N LEU A 43 -10.57 4.41 6.19
CA LEU A 43 -11.84 4.62 5.50
C LEU A 43 -12.05 6.07 5.06
N HIS A 44 -11.23 7.02 5.53
CA HIS A 44 -11.40 8.47 5.27
C HIS A 44 -12.85 8.94 5.52
N ASP A 45 -13.45 8.42 6.58
CA ASP A 45 -14.88 8.56 6.88
C ASP A 45 -15.29 9.93 7.49
N CYS A 46 -14.34 10.88 7.52
CA CYS A 46 -14.59 12.28 7.91
C CYS A 46 -13.66 13.22 7.10
N GLU A 47 -14.09 14.49 6.97
CA GLU A 47 -13.42 15.50 6.11
C GLU A 47 -11.95 15.75 6.52
N ASP A 48 -11.70 15.84 7.84
CA ASP A 48 -10.36 16.09 8.41
C ASP A 48 -9.76 14.83 9.05
N TYR A 49 -9.87 13.68 8.37
CA TYR A 49 -9.51 12.37 8.93
C TYR A 49 -8.08 12.29 9.47
N VAL A 50 -7.09 12.91 8.83
CA VAL A 50 -5.70 12.92 9.30
C VAL A 50 -5.56 13.66 10.63
N SER A 51 -6.11 14.87 10.74
CA SER A 51 -6.07 15.66 11.97
C SER A 51 -6.85 14.99 13.09
N SER A 52 -8.04 14.46 12.78
CA SER A 52 -8.87 13.73 13.73
C SER A 52 -8.17 12.46 14.25
N ALA A 53 -7.58 11.68 13.35
CA ALA A 53 -6.81 10.50 13.72
C ALA A 53 -5.59 10.87 14.59
N HIS A 54 -4.86 11.93 14.24
CA HIS A 54 -3.71 12.39 15.03
C HIS A 54 -4.09 12.77 16.46
N GLU A 55 -5.18 13.52 16.64
CA GLU A 55 -5.69 13.88 17.99
C GLU A 55 -6.09 12.62 18.81
N LEU A 56 -6.76 11.67 18.17
CA LEU A 56 -7.16 10.42 18.80
C LEU A 56 -5.94 9.56 19.16
N LEU A 57 -4.93 9.48 18.29
CA LEU A 57 -3.69 8.78 18.55
C LEU A 57 -2.89 9.41 19.69
N GLN A 58 -2.88 10.74 19.81
CA GLN A 58 -2.26 11.41 20.96
C GLN A 58 -2.92 10.98 22.28
N LYS A 59 -4.25 11.01 22.35
CA LYS A 59 -5.00 10.57 23.53
C LYS A 59 -4.72 9.10 23.85
N ALA A 60 -4.67 8.25 22.83
CA ALA A 60 -4.37 6.83 23.00
C ALA A 60 -2.93 6.61 23.51
N SER A 61 -1.94 7.33 22.97
CA SER A 61 -0.54 7.28 23.42
C SER A 61 -0.38 7.76 24.88
N GLU A 62 -1.03 8.86 25.26
CA GLU A 62 -1.07 9.34 26.65
C GLU A 62 -1.70 8.30 27.60
N GLY A 63 -2.69 7.55 27.11
CA GLY A 63 -3.30 6.43 27.82
C GLY A 63 -2.51 5.12 27.82
N GLY A 64 -1.30 5.12 27.23
CA GLY A 64 -0.38 3.99 27.25
C GLY A 64 -0.57 2.95 26.13
N VAL A 65 -1.30 3.29 25.06
CA VAL A 65 -1.47 2.41 23.89
C VAL A 65 -0.24 2.52 23.00
N ALA A 66 0.66 1.54 23.07
CA ALA A 66 1.92 1.54 22.33
C ALA A 66 1.74 1.58 20.80
N ASP A 67 0.68 0.92 20.28
CA ASP A 67 0.35 0.93 18.84
C ASP A 67 0.00 2.34 18.32
N ALA A 68 -0.49 3.24 19.17
CA ALA A 68 -0.74 4.62 18.80
C ALA A 68 0.56 5.38 18.46
N ASP A 69 1.62 5.16 19.27
CA ASP A 69 2.95 5.71 18.96
C ASP A 69 3.51 5.12 17.65
N ALA A 70 3.26 3.83 17.39
CA ALA A 70 3.66 3.20 16.13
C ALA A 70 2.92 3.78 14.93
N THR A 71 1.60 3.95 15.01
CA THR A 71 0.81 4.55 13.92
C THR A 71 1.23 6.00 13.66
N MET A 72 1.44 6.81 14.70
CA MET A 72 1.98 8.16 14.52
C MET A 72 3.36 8.17 13.87
N ALA A 73 4.25 7.22 14.23
CA ALA A 73 5.54 7.09 13.57
C ALA A 73 5.40 6.76 12.07
N ILE A 74 4.47 5.86 11.72
CA ILE A 74 4.17 5.51 10.32
C ILE A 74 3.67 6.74 9.56
N MET A 75 2.74 7.51 10.13
CA MET A 75 2.24 8.76 9.54
C MET A 75 3.37 9.79 9.33
N MET A 76 4.31 9.89 10.30
CA MET A 76 5.49 10.76 10.16
C MET A 76 6.42 10.28 9.04
N PHE A 77 6.68 8.98 8.91
CA PHE A 77 7.48 8.44 7.80
C PHE A 77 6.86 8.71 6.43
N ARG A 78 5.53 8.71 6.33
CA ARG A 78 4.79 8.99 5.09
C ARG A 78 4.63 10.49 4.83
N GLY A 79 4.97 11.35 5.79
CA GLY A 79 4.76 12.78 5.70
C GLY A 79 3.29 13.22 5.83
N GLU A 80 2.44 12.40 6.41
CA GLU A 80 1.05 12.74 6.72
C GLU A 80 0.97 13.72 7.91
N ILE A 81 2.01 13.77 8.74
CA ILE A 81 2.16 14.69 9.87
C ILE A 81 3.34 15.62 9.60
N GLU A 82 3.09 16.93 9.61
CA GLU A 82 4.11 17.94 9.47
C GLU A 82 4.73 18.36 10.84
N PRO A 83 6.02 18.69 10.91
CA PRO A 83 6.99 18.66 9.80
C PRO A 83 7.45 17.22 9.49
N PHE A 84 7.75 16.94 8.21
CA PHE A 84 8.37 15.68 7.82
C PHE A 84 9.73 15.50 8.54
N ASP A 85 9.82 14.49 9.40
CA ASP A 85 11.02 14.20 10.19
C ASP A 85 11.17 12.67 10.40
N PRO A 86 11.85 11.98 9.46
CA PRO A 86 12.04 10.53 9.55
C PRO A 86 12.91 10.11 10.75
N VAL A 87 13.78 11.01 11.27
CA VAL A 87 14.59 10.72 12.46
C VAL A 87 13.71 10.70 13.72
N ALA A 88 12.81 11.67 13.85
CA ALA A 88 11.84 11.69 14.93
C ALA A 88 10.87 10.50 14.82
N ALA A 89 10.44 10.14 13.59
CA ALA A 89 9.62 8.98 13.31
C ALA A 89 10.30 7.68 13.78
N ALA A 90 11.57 7.48 13.44
CA ALA A 90 12.35 6.30 13.86
C ALA A 90 12.45 6.18 15.38
N LYS A 91 12.72 7.28 16.08
CA LYS A 91 12.76 7.30 17.55
C LYS A 91 11.42 6.98 18.20
N ARG A 92 10.32 7.48 17.62
CA ARG A 92 8.98 7.18 18.09
C ARG A 92 8.63 5.72 17.86
N LEU A 93 9.00 5.17 16.70
CA LEU A 93 8.79 3.75 16.38
C LEU A 93 9.57 2.85 17.36
N GLU A 94 10.84 3.16 17.62
CA GLU A 94 11.65 2.43 18.59
C GLU A 94 11.01 2.45 19.99
N LYS A 95 10.52 3.61 20.43
CA LYS A 95 9.78 3.73 21.70
C LYS A 95 8.53 2.85 21.71
N ALA A 96 7.76 2.83 20.62
CA ALA A 96 6.57 2.00 20.49
C ALA A 96 6.93 0.50 20.60
N ILE A 97 7.96 0.05 19.91
CA ILE A 97 8.44 -1.33 19.94
C ILE A 97 8.89 -1.72 21.35
N ASN A 98 9.66 -0.86 22.01
CA ASN A 98 10.13 -1.10 23.39
C ASN A 98 8.96 -1.16 24.40
N ASN A 99 7.82 -0.53 24.08
CA ASN A 99 6.58 -0.61 24.86
C ASN A 99 5.66 -1.76 24.42
N GLY A 100 6.12 -2.65 23.53
CA GLY A 100 5.40 -3.86 23.12
C GLY A 100 4.38 -3.64 22.00
N SER A 101 4.61 -2.69 21.10
CA SER A 101 3.75 -2.49 19.92
C SER A 101 3.99 -3.59 18.87
N ASP A 102 2.99 -4.44 18.67
CA ASP A 102 2.98 -5.41 17.57
C ASP A 102 2.97 -4.73 16.20
N ARG A 103 2.23 -3.61 16.07
CA ARG A 103 2.19 -2.80 14.84
C ARG A 103 3.57 -2.22 14.52
N GLY A 104 4.26 -1.72 15.53
CA GLY A 104 5.62 -1.18 15.37
C GLY A 104 6.62 -2.25 14.93
N ILE A 105 6.58 -3.43 15.56
CA ILE A 105 7.42 -4.58 15.17
C ILE A 105 7.14 -4.97 13.72
N ALA A 106 5.86 -5.12 13.33
CA ALA A 106 5.50 -5.52 11.97
C ALA A 106 5.95 -4.49 10.92
N PHE A 107 5.78 -3.20 11.19
CA PHE A 107 6.27 -2.14 10.30
C PHE A 107 7.79 -2.20 10.13
N GLN A 108 8.54 -2.37 11.23
CA GLN A 108 9.99 -2.52 11.17
C GLN A 108 10.41 -3.76 10.37
N LEU A 109 9.76 -4.91 10.60
CA LEU A 109 10.08 -6.15 9.89
C LEU A 109 9.84 -6.03 8.38
N ARG A 110 8.71 -5.42 7.96
CA ARG A 110 8.45 -5.16 6.54
C ARG A 110 9.48 -4.22 5.92
N ASN A 111 9.92 -3.18 6.65
CA ASN A 111 10.95 -2.28 6.14
C ASN A 111 12.32 -2.95 6.03
N LEU A 112 12.68 -3.84 6.97
CA LEU A 112 13.88 -4.67 6.88
C LEU A 112 13.79 -5.72 5.78
N LEU A 113 12.58 -6.15 5.41
CA LEU A 113 12.38 -7.12 4.33
C LEU A 113 12.58 -6.47 2.95
N TYR A 114 12.06 -5.24 2.77
CA TYR A 114 11.99 -4.56 1.47
C TYR A 114 12.91 -3.35 1.32
N GLY A 115 13.70 -3.00 2.33
CA GLY A 115 14.65 -1.87 2.27
C GLY A 115 13.97 -0.50 2.16
N ARG A 116 12.89 -0.24 2.94
CA ARG A 116 12.14 1.02 2.89
C ARG A 116 12.48 1.95 4.05
N TYR A 117 12.20 3.23 3.89
CA TYR A 117 12.34 4.28 4.93
C TYR A 117 13.74 4.29 5.58
N GLY A 118 14.80 4.06 4.78
CA GLY A 118 16.18 4.07 5.27
C GLY A 118 16.63 2.80 5.99
N TYR A 119 15.80 1.76 6.03
CA TYR A 119 16.21 0.45 6.54
C TYR A 119 16.99 -0.31 5.48
N GLU A 120 18.18 -0.83 5.87
CA GLU A 120 18.90 -1.78 5.03
C GLU A 120 18.20 -3.15 5.07
N PRO A 121 17.97 -3.82 3.92
CA PRO A 121 17.38 -5.14 3.88
C PRO A 121 18.15 -6.13 4.76
N ASN A 122 17.44 -6.85 5.63
CA ASN A 122 18.04 -7.84 6.53
C ASN A 122 17.11 -9.02 6.79
N ILE A 123 17.04 -9.91 5.80
CA ILE A 123 16.20 -11.11 5.83
C ILE A 123 16.51 -12.01 7.03
N ASP A 124 17.78 -12.16 7.41
CA ASP A 124 18.19 -13.00 8.54
C ASP A 124 17.63 -12.45 9.87
N LEU A 125 17.68 -11.15 10.09
CA LEU A 125 17.09 -10.51 11.27
C LEU A 125 15.57 -10.66 11.31
N VAL A 126 14.91 -10.49 10.15
CA VAL A 126 13.44 -10.69 10.03
C VAL A 126 13.09 -12.12 10.43
N ARG A 127 13.78 -13.10 9.87
CA ARG A 127 13.58 -14.52 10.19
C ARG A 127 13.79 -14.81 11.68
N GLN A 128 14.91 -14.38 12.24
CA GLN A 128 15.24 -14.60 13.66
C GLN A 128 14.14 -14.01 14.57
N THR A 129 13.66 -12.82 14.25
CA THR A 129 12.60 -12.15 15.04
C THR A 129 11.28 -12.91 14.93
N LEU A 130 10.87 -13.31 13.72
CA LEU A 130 9.64 -14.08 13.52
C LEU A 130 9.71 -15.45 14.19
N ASP A 131 10.83 -16.15 14.11
CA ASP A 131 11.03 -17.43 14.81
C ASP A 131 10.89 -17.27 16.32
N GLN A 132 11.40 -16.17 16.89
CA GLN A 132 11.25 -15.87 18.31
C GLN A 132 9.80 -15.57 18.68
N LEU A 133 9.08 -14.77 17.89
CA LEU A 133 7.66 -14.44 18.10
C LEU A 133 6.77 -15.68 18.00
N LEU A 134 7.01 -16.54 17.01
CA LEU A 134 6.28 -17.79 16.77
C LEU A 134 6.66 -18.91 17.74
N SER A 135 7.80 -18.80 18.45
CA SER A 135 8.17 -19.80 19.47
C SER A 135 7.17 -19.90 20.63
N GLN A 136 6.32 -18.90 20.82
CA GLN A 136 5.29 -18.85 21.86
C GLN A 136 3.93 -19.38 21.39
N GLY A 137 3.80 -19.70 20.10
CA GLY A 137 2.57 -20.20 19.47
C GLY A 137 2.38 -19.65 18.05
N ASP A 138 1.53 -20.33 17.29
CA ASP A 138 1.16 -19.94 15.93
C ASP A 138 0.18 -18.75 15.95
N ASP A 139 0.68 -17.56 16.27
CA ASP A 139 -0.13 -16.35 16.20
C ASP A 139 -0.41 -15.99 14.72
N PRO A 140 -1.68 -15.81 14.33
CA PRO A 140 -2.08 -15.62 12.93
C PRO A 140 -1.38 -14.47 12.22
N TYR A 141 -1.18 -13.36 12.92
CA TYR A 141 -0.53 -12.17 12.37
C TYR A 141 0.95 -12.39 12.05
N TRP A 142 1.68 -13.08 12.96
CA TRP A 142 3.07 -13.44 12.72
C TRP A 142 3.23 -14.59 11.71
N CYS A 143 2.21 -15.45 11.62
CA CYS A 143 2.17 -16.46 10.55
C CYS A 143 2.05 -15.80 9.17
N ALA A 144 1.22 -14.76 9.01
CA ALA A 144 1.14 -14.00 7.76
C ALA A 144 2.50 -13.39 7.39
N LEU A 145 3.17 -12.71 8.33
CA LEU A 145 4.51 -12.13 8.09
C LEU A 145 5.60 -13.18 7.80
N MET A 146 5.52 -14.40 8.36
CA MET A 146 6.42 -15.48 7.98
C MET A 146 6.13 -15.95 6.55
N GLY A 147 4.87 -15.94 6.13
CA GLY A 147 4.49 -16.13 4.73
C GLY A 147 5.11 -15.07 3.81
N ASP A 148 4.99 -13.77 4.18
CA ASP A 148 5.58 -12.64 3.44
C ASP A 148 7.11 -12.80 3.28
N LEU A 149 7.79 -13.22 4.36
CA LEU A 149 9.23 -13.50 4.32
C LEU A 149 9.58 -14.59 3.30
N LEU A 150 8.82 -15.68 3.28
CA LEU A 150 9.06 -16.78 2.35
C LEU A 150 8.73 -16.39 0.91
N MET A 151 7.70 -15.57 0.71
CA MET A 151 7.39 -14.99 -0.60
C MET A 151 8.55 -14.13 -1.12
N ALA A 152 9.09 -13.25 -0.29
CA ALA A 152 10.25 -12.41 -0.63
C ALA A 152 11.52 -13.22 -0.94
N GLU A 153 11.64 -14.43 -0.39
CA GLU A 153 12.71 -15.38 -0.74
C GLU A 153 12.39 -16.21 -2.02
N GLY A 154 11.25 -15.98 -2.68
CA GLY A 154 10.81 -16.77 -3.83
C GLY A 154 10.33 -18.19 -3.49
N LYS A 155 9.98 -18.46 -2.22
CA LYS A 155 9.54 -19.77 -1.72
C LYS A 155 8.02 -19.82 -1.59
N ILE A 156 7.33 -19.60 -2.71
CA ILE A 156 5.87 -19.49 -2.77
C ILE A 156 5.20 -20.74 -2.22
N VAL A 157 5.68 -21.91 -2.63
CA VAL A 157 5.09 -23.20 -2.19
C VAL A 157 5.26 -23.43 -0.68
N GLU A 158 6.38 -23.00 -0.10
CA GLU A 158 6.62 -23.11 1.34
C GLU A 158 5.79 -22.10 2.17
N SER A 159 5.51 -20.92 1.62
CA SER A 159 4.72 -19.90 2.32
C SER A 159 3.28 -20.35 2.61
N ARG A 160 2.73 -21.25 1.80
CA ARG A 160 1.36 -21.74 1.88
C ARG A 160 0.92 -22.16 3.28
N GLN A 161 1.73 -22.97 3.97
CA GLN A 161 1.38 -23.48 5.30
C GLN A 161 1.25 -22.37 6.35
N TRP A 162 1.98 -21.28 6.17
CA TRP A 162 1.95 -20.15 7.06
C TRP A 162 0.73 -19.25 6.83
N TYR A 163 0.39 -18.99 5.58
CA TYR A 163 -0.85 -18.30 5.25
C TYR A 163 -2.10 -19.11 5.61
N GLU A 164 -2.06 -20.44 5.47
CA GLU A 164 -3.16 -21.32 5.95
C GLU A 164 -3.37 -21.18 7.46
N LYS A 165 -2.29 -21.10 8.26
CA LYS A 165 -2.38 -20.83 9.71
C LYS A 165 -2.93 -19.44 10.00
N ALA A 166 -2.48 -18.43 9.25
CA ALA A 166 -2.92 -17.05 9.39
C ALA A 166 -4.43 -16.93 9.16
N VAL A 167 -4.92 -17.41 8.03
CA VAL A 167 -6.34 -17.38 7.67
C VAL A 167 -7.19 -18.20 8.64
N ALA A 168 -6.75 -19.41 9.02
CA ALA A 168 -7.44 -20.25 10.00
C ALA A 168 -7.55 -19.58 11.37
N GLY A 169 -6.63 -18.68 11.70
CA GLY A 169 -6.63 -17.87 12.92
C GLY A 169 -7.42 -16.56 12.80
N GLY A 170 -7.98 -16.25 11.63
CA GLY A 170 -8.79 -15.05 11.39
C GLY A 170 -8.02 -13.83 10.87
N GLU A 171 -6.80 -14.02 10.34
CA GLU A 171 -6.07 -12.95 9.63
C GLU A 171 -6.56 -12.89 8.17
N ASN A 172 -7.61 -12.08 7.94
CA ASN A 172 -8.28 -12.03 6.64
C ASN A 172 -7.41 -11.40 5.55
N SER A 173 -6.49 -10.52 5.89
CA SER A 173 -5.59 -9.89 4.91
C SER A 173 -4.59 -10.86 4.27
N ALA A 174 -4.54 -12.11 4.73
CA ALA A 174 -3.66 -13.14 4.19
C ALA A 174 -4.32 -14.00 3.08
N TYR A 175 -5.59 -13.76 2.73
CA TYR A 175 -6.28 -14.59 1.73
C TYR A 175 -5.70 -14.44 0.32
N ALA A 176 -5.36 -13.22 -0.09
CA ALA A 176 -4.79 -12.97 -1.41
C ALA A 176 -3.44 -13.69 -1.58
N ASP A 177 -2.56 -13.59 -0.58
CA ASP A 177 -1.27 -14.26 -0.57
C ASP A 177 -1.43 -15.79 -0.48
N LEU A 178 -2.42 -16.26 0.28
CA LEU A 178 -2.77 -17.69 0.31
C LEU A 178 -3.22 -18.20 -1.05
N ALA A 179 -4.00 -17.41 -1.81
CA ALA A 179 -4.42 -17.78 -3.15
C ALA A 179 -3.20 -17.98 -4.06
N VAL A 180 -2.24 -17.03 -4.03
CA VAL A 180 -0.97 -17.14 -4.75
C VAL A 180 -0.21 -18.39 -4.31
N ALA A 181 -0.06 -18.62 -3.02
CA ALA A 181 0.68 -19.78 -2.49
C ALA A 181 0.02 -21.13 -2.79
N ARG A 182 -1.31 -21.17 -2.95
CA ARG A 182 -2.06 -22.37 -3.36
C ARG A 182 -2.01 -22.58 -4.85
N GLY A 183 -2.06 -21.53 -5.65
CA GLY A 183 -2.21 -21.57 -7.10
C GLY A 183 -0.92 -21.61 -7.89
N LEU A 184 0.18 -21.04 -7.38
CA LEU A 184 1.40 -20.85 -8.14
C LEU A 184 2.54 -21.76 -7.65
N ASN A 185 3.54 -21.93 -8.52
CA ASN A 185 4.86 -22.47 -8.22
C ASN A 185 5.83 -21.34 -7.84
N ASP A 186 7.05 -21.71 -7.41
CA ASP A 186 8.10 -20.73 -7.06
C ASP A 186 8.61 -19.89 -8.26
N ASP A 187 8.30 -20.31 -9.49
CA ASP A 187 8.56 -19.57 -10.72
C ASP A 187 7.36 -18.76 -11.24
N TYR A 188 6.35 -18.57 -10.38
CA TYR A 188 5.07 -17.90 -10.69
C TYR A 188 4.22 -18.54 -11.78
N SER A 189 4.57 -19.72 -12.29
CA SER A 189 3.68 -20.47 -13.17
C SER A 189 2.49 -21.05 -12.42
N PHE A 190 1.34 -21.13 -13.08
CA PHE A 190 0.15 -21.75 -12.45
C PHE A 190 0.37 -23.25 -12.23
N ARG A 191 0.12 -23.69 -10.98
CA ARG A 191 0.06 -25.09 -10.56
C ARG A 191 -1.37 -25.57 -10.43
N ASP A 192 -2.23 -24.76 -9.87
CA ASP A 192 -3.63 -25.09 -9.55
C ASP A 192 -4.50 -23.82 -9.63
N TYR A 193 -5.00 -23.54 -10.83
CA TYR A 193 -5.83 -22.37 -11.07
C TYR A 193 -7.17 -22.43 -10.32
N GLU A 194 -7.73 -23.64 -10.12
CA GLU A 194 -8.99 -23.81 -9.38
C GLU A 194 -8.80 -23.47 -7.89
N ALA A 195 -7.68 -23.92 -7.28
CA ALA A 195 -7.34 -23.57 -5.91
C ALA A 195 -7.06 -22.07 -5.74
N TYR A 196 -6.39 -21.44 -6.71
CA TYR A 196 -6.16 -19.99 -6.75
C TYR A 196 -7.49 -19.23 -6.71
N ASN A 197 -8.36 -19.45 -7.70
CA ASN A 197 -9.64 -18.75 -7.79
C ASN A 197 -10.56 -19.04 -6.62
N GLY A 198 -10.63 -20.30 -6.18
CA GLY A 198 -11.45 -20.69 -5.01
C GLY A 198 -11.04 -19.93 -3.76
N THR A 199 -9.72 -19.75 -3.54
CA THR A 199 -9.21 -19.00 -2.39
C THR A 199 -9.48 -17.49 -2.52
N LEU A 200 -9.39 -16.90 -3.73
CA LEU A 200 -9.78 -15.51 -3.94
C LEU A 200 -11.26 -15.26 -3.63
N MET A 201 -12.15 -16.20 -3.98
CA MET A 201 -13.58 -16.10 -3.65
C MET A 201 -13.79 -16.18 -2.13
N GLU A 202 -13.12 -17.12 -1.42
CA GLU A 202 -13.16 -17.20 0.05
C GLU A 202 -12.71 -15.89 0.69
N GLY A 203 -11.63 -15.29 0.19
CA GLY A 203 -11.10 -14.02 0.70
C GLY A 203 -12.03 -12.82 0.41
N ASN A 204 -12.68 -12.81 -0.75
CA ASN A 204 -13.68 -11.80 -1.04
C ASN A 204 -14.88 -11.88 -0.07
N ASP A 205 -15.35 -13.08 0.25
CA ASP A 205 -16.40 -13.30 1.26
C ASP A 205 -15.93 -12.86 2.67
N ALA A 206 -14.62 -12.92 2.93
CA ALA A 206 -13.99 -12.48 4.16
C ALA A 206 -13.67 -10.97 4.16
N MET A 207 -14.11 -10.21 3.14
CA MET A 207 -13.89 -8.76 2.99
C MET A 207 -12.41 -8.38 2.80
N ASP A 208 -11.63 -9.21 2.11
CA ASP A 208 -10.28 -8.85 1.67
C ASP A 208 -10.32 -8.22 0.26
N PRO A 209 -10.11 -6.88 0.13
CA PRO A 209 -10.21 -6.21 -1.15
C PRO A 209 -9.09 -6.60 -2.14
N MET A 210 -7.97 -7.13 -1.67
CA MET A 210 -6.92 -7.67 -2.54
C MET A 210 -7.40 -8.89 -3.32
N CYS A 211 -8.23 -9.74 -2.70
CA CYS A 211 -8.80 -10.89 -3.39
C CYS A 211 -9.70 -10.47 -4.55
N MET A 212 -10.54 -9.45 -4.36
CA MET A 212 -11.35 -8.88 -5.43
C MET A 212 -10.45 -8.28 -6.53
N TYR A 213 -9.39 -7.57 -6.15
CA TYR A 213 -8.45 -6.97 -7.10
C TYR A 213 -7.79 -8.04 -7.99
N TYR A 214 -7.26 -9.13 -7.43
CA TYR A 214 -6.67 -10.22 -8.21
C TYR A 214 -7.69 -10.95 -9.09
N PHE A 215 -8.91 -11.17 -8.57
CA PHE A 215 -9.99 -11.72 -9.38
C PHE A 215 -10.28 -10.83 -10.60
N ILE A 216 -10.29 -9.51 -10.43
CA ILE A 216 -10.51 -8.55 -11.53
C ILE A 216 -9.36 -8.59 -12.54
N LEU A 217 -8.10 -8.67 -12.11
CA LEU A 217 -6.96 -8.80 -13.02
C LEU A 217 -7.10 -10.03 -13.92
N ASP A 218 -7.49 -11.17 -13.36
CA ASP A 218 -7.78 -12.38 -14.12
C ASP A 218 -8.92 -12.17 -15.14
N LYS A 219 -9.96 -11.41 -14.77
CA LYS A 219 -11.07 -11.11 -15.69
C LYS A 219 -10.67 -10.14 -16.79
N ILE A 220 -9.73 -9.23 -16.53
CA ILE A 220 -9.14 -8.37 -17.58
C ILE A 220 -8.36 -9.19 -18.60
N GLU A 221 -7.56 -10.17 -18.16
CA GLU A 221 -6.89 -11.10 -19.08
C GLU A 221 -7.91 -11.89 -19.90
N SER A 222 -8.92 -12.47 -19.23
CA SER A 222 -10.00 -13.22 -19.89
C SER A 222 -10.77 -12.37 -20.91
N TYR A 223 -10.91 -11.07 -20.70
CA TYR A 223 -11.57 -10.16 -21.63
C TYR A 223 -10.90 -10.14 -23.00
N TYR A 224 -9.58 -10.17 -23.05
CA TYR A 224 -8.84 -10.15 -24.31
C TYR A 224 -8.87 -11.48 -25.05
N ASP A 225 -9.27 -12.57 -24.40
CA ASP A 225 -9.49 -13.88 -25.02
C ASP A 225 -10.88 -14.00 -25.68
N ILE A 226 -11.81 -13.08 -25.40
CA ILE A 226 -13.14 -13.06 -26.00
C ILE A 226 -13.03 -12.66 -27.48
N ASP A 227 -13.71 -13.38 -28.38
CA ASP A 227 -13.77 -13.06 -29.80
C ASP A 227 -14.14 -11.55 -29.99
N PRO A 228 -13.34 -10.75 -30.69
CA PRO A 228 -13.63 -9.34 -30.94
C PRO A 228 -14.99 -9.08 -31.60
N ASP A 229 -15.54 -10.05 -32.33
CA ASP A 229 -16.84 -9.93 -32.98
C ASP A 229 -18.02 -10.29 -32.00
N ASP A 230 -17.73 -10.89 -30.85
CA ASP A 230 -18.73 -11.13 -29.79
C ASP A 230 -18.88 -9.91 -28.89
N THR A 231 -19.47 -8.86 -29.46
CA THR A 231 -19.65 -7.58 -28.76
C THR A 231 -20.47 -7.70 -27.49
N GLN A 232 -21.45 -8.64 -27.45
CA GLN A 232 -22.28 -8.83 -26.27
C GLN A 232 -21.46 -9.38 -25.10
N ALA A 233 -20.69 -10.44 -25.32
CA ALA A 233 -19.84 -11.01 -24.26
C ALA A 233 -18.79 -10.01 -23.77
N ARG A 234 -18.18 -9.23 -24.68
CA ARG A 234 -17.25 -8.16 -24.33
C ARG A 234 -17.90 -7.06 -23.50
N ASP A 235 -19.10 -6.62 -23.85
CA ASP A 235 -19.84 -5.61 -23.08
C ASP A 235 -20.17 -6.11 -21.67
N GLU A 236 -20.67 -7.36 -21.53
CA GLU A 236 -20.99 -7.96 -20.24
C GLU A 236 -19.74 -8.07 -19.33
N TYR A 237 -18.59 -8.52 -19.88
CA TYR A 237 -17.34 -8.62 -19.13
C TYR A 237 -16.80 -7.23 -18.72
N ARG A 238 -16.83 -6.26 -19.62
CA ARG A 238 -16.42 -4.88 -19.33
C ARG A 238 -17.24 -4.27 -18.20
N GLU A 239 -18.59 -4.40 -18.28
CA GLU A 239 -19.48 -3.90 -17.23
C GLU A 239 -19.21 -4.56 -15.90
N MET A 240 -19.00 -5.89 -15.86
CA MET A 240 -18.64 -6.62 -14.65
C MET A 240 -17.32 -6.12 -14.07
N ILE A 241 -16.26 -5.95 -14.88
CA ILE A 241 -14.94 -5.50 -14.43
C ILE A 241 -15.03 -4.09 -13.82
N ILE A 242 -15.66 -3.15 -14.53
CA ILE A 242 -15.80 -1.77 -14.06
C ILE A 242 -16.60 -1.73 -12.76
N HIS A 243 -17.75 -2.41 -12.71
CA HIS A 243 -18.58 -2.44 -11.51
C HIS A 243 -17.84 -3.03 -10.29
N ALA A 244 -17.11 -4.12 -10.49
CA ALA A 244 -16.32 -4.74 -9.39
C ALA A 244 -15.18 -3.83 -8.92
N LEU A 245 -14.51 -3.11 -9.83
CA LEU A 245 -13.50 -2.11 -9.45
C LEU A 245 -14.13 -0.93 -8.70
N GLU A 246 -15.27 -0.40 -9.17
CA GLU A 246 -15.99 0.68 -8.49
C GLU A 246 -16.39 0.26 -7.08
N LEU A 247 -16.92 -0.96 -6.90
CA LEU A 247 -17.23 -1.50 -5.57
C LEU A 247 -15.99 -1.58 -4.69
N ASN A 248 -14.86 -2.00 -5.25
CA ASN A 248 -13.59 -2.11 -4.51
C ASN A 248 -13.03 -0.71 -4.15
N THR A 249 -13.32 0.33 -4.95
CA THR A 249 -13.00 1.72 -4.56
C THR A 249 -13.89 2.21 -3.40
N GLU A 250 -15.16 1.78 -3.33
CA GLU A 250 -16.02 2.05 -2.17
C GLU A 250 -15.47 1.38 -0.89
N TRP A 251 -14.73 0.28 -1.04
CA TRP A 251 -13.97 -0.36 0.04
C TRP A 251 -12.61 0.33 0.31
N CYS A 252 -12.38 1.50 -0.27
CA CYS A 252 -11.17 2.29 -0.06
C CYS A 252 -9.87 1.59 -0.53
N HIS A 253 -9.94 0.75 -1.58
CA HIS A 253 -8.80 0.00 -2.08
C HIS A 253 -8.01 0.80 -3.14
N PRO A 254 -6.81 1.32 -2.83
CA PRO A 254 -6.14 2.29 -3.70
C PRO A 254 -5.60 1.70 -5.00
N MET A 255 -5.22 0.42 -5.05
CA MET A 255 -4.78 -0.24 -6.29
C MET A 255 -5.94 -0.38 -7.29
N SER A 256 -7.19 -0.53 -6.82
CA SER A 256 -8.36 -0.53 -7.69
C SER A 256 -8.66 0.86 -8.25
N MET A 257 -8.39 1.91 -7.47
CA MET A 257 -8.45 3.29 -7.94
C MET A 257 -7.41 3.54 -9.04
N GLU A 258 -6.16 3.11 -8.82
CA GLU A 258 -5.11 3.19 -9.84
C GLU A 258 -5.52 2.45 -11.12
N LEU A 259 -5.99 1.22 -11.01
CA LEU A 259 -6.38 0.40 -12.17
C LEU A 259 -7.55 1.02 -12.96
N LEU A 260 -8.55 1.59 -12.28
CA LEU A 260 -9.61 2.37 -12.95
C LEU A 260 -9.04 3.60 -13.65
N GLY A 261 -8.10 4.29 -13.02
CA GLY A 261 -7.39 5.39 -13.65
C GLY A 261 -6.70 4.95 -14.95
N ASP A 262 -5.98 3.83 -14.92
CA ASP A 262 -5.30 3.26 -16.09
C ASP A 262 -6.31 2.85 -17.19
N ILE A 263 -7.41 2.22 -16.82
CA ILE A 263 -8.45 1.82 -17.77
C ILE A 263 -9.01 3.04 -18.51
N TYR A 264 -9.35 4.12 -17.82
CA TYR A 264 -9.87 5.32 -18.44
C TYR A 264 -8.81 6.16 -19.16
N ARG A 265 -7.56 6.17 -18.70
CA ARG A 265 -6.48 6.91 -19.34
C ARG A 265 -6.08 6.28 -20.68
N GLU A 266 -5.98 4.95 -20.72
CA GLU A 266 -5.45 4.21 -21.86
C GLU A 266 -6.53 3.63 -22.77
N GLY A 267 -7.78 3.62 -22.34
CA GLY A 267 -8.89 3.01 -23.10
C GLY A 267 -8.85 1.47 -23.05
N LYS A 268 -8.33 0.88 -21.96
CA LYS A 268 -8.30 -0.57 -21.81
C LYS A 268 -9.70 -1.17 -21.81
N ILE A 269 -9.80 -2.44 -22.19
CA ILE A 269 -11.06 -3.20 -22.27
C ILE A 269 -12.17 -2.48 -23.04
N ASP A 270 -11.79 -1.77 -24.12
CA ASP A 270 -12.69 -0.98 -24.99
C ASP A 270 -13.50 0.11 -24.24
N VAL A 271 -12.99 0.60 -23.11
CA VAL A 271 -13.55 1.78 -22.44
C VAL A 271 -13.08 3.03 -23.19
N PRO A 272 -13.97 3.99 -23.51
CA PRO A 272 -13.54 5.26 -24.09
C PRO A 272 -12.52 5.99 -23.21
N VAL A 273 -11.45 6.52 -23.83
CA VAL A 273 -10.45 7.32 -23.13
C VAL A 273 -11.11 8.54 -22.49
N ASP A 274 -10.91 8.71 -21.18
CA ASP A 274 -11.42 9.83 -20.39
C ASP A 274 -10.36 10.29 -19.38
N PRO A 275 -9.49 11.24 -19.75
CA PRO A 275 -8.41 11.70 -18.86
C PRO A 275 -8.95 12.37 -17.58
N VAL A 276 -10.16 12.94 -17.60
CA VAL A 276 -10.75 13.58 -16.43
C VAL A 276 -11.16 12.54 -15.38
N LYS A 277 -11.78 11.44 -15.82
CA LYS A 277 -12.07 10.31 -14.94
C LYS A 277 -10.80 9.65 -14.41
N ALA A 278 -9.82 9.41 -15.30
CA ALA A 278 -8.53 8.85 -14.92
C ALA A 278 -7.86 9.68 -13.81
N TRP A 279 -7.79 11.02 -14.02
CA TRP A 279 -7.28 11.95 -13.02
C TRP A 279 -8.01 11.81 -11.68
N GLY A 280 -9.34 11.76 -11.69
CA GLY A 280 -10.15 11.62 -10.48
C GLY A 280 -9.81 10.37 -9.68
N TYR A 281 -9.64 9.21 -10.34
CA TYR A 281 -9.25 7.97 -9.67
C TYR A 281 -7.82 8.00 -9.13
N TYR A 282 -6.85 8.55 -9.85
CA TYR A 282 -5.49 8.70 -9.34
C TYR A 282 -5.43 9.66 -8.16
N VAL A 283 -6.21 10.75 -8.15
CA VAL A 283 -6.33 11.64 -6.99
C VAL A 283 -6.86 10.86 -5.80
N GLN A 284 -7.95 10.11 -5.96
CA GLN A 284 -8.47 9.27 -4.87
C GLN A 284 -7.41 8.29 -4.34
N GLY A 285 -6.69 7.57 -5.22
CA GLY A 285 -5.63 6.66 -4.79
C GLY A 285 -4.49 7.37 -4.06
N SER A 286 -4.15 8.60 -4.48
CA SER A 286 -3.11 9.40 -3.80
C SER A 286 -3.55 9.87 -2.40
N GLU A 287 -4.84 10.09 -2.15
CA GLU A 287 -5.39 10.39 -0.83
C GLU A 287 -5.19 9.22 0.15
N PHE A 288 -5.17 7.97 -0.36
CA PHE A 288 -4.80 6.78 0.41
C PHE A 288 -3.30 6.51 0.43
N MET A 289 -2.48 7.51 0.11
CA MET A 289 -1.02 7.43 0.13
C MET A 289 -0.46 6.31 -0.77
N HIS A 290 -1.14 6.03 -1.90
CA HIS A 290 -0.66 5.05 -2.87
C HIS A 290 0.46 5.64 -3.74
N PRO A 291 1.70 5.11 -3.66
CA PRO A 291 2.87 5.76 -4.27
C PRO A 291 2.75 5.92 -5.79
N SER A 292 2.32 4.88 -6.48
CA SER A 292 2.18 4.86 -7.94
C SER A 292 1.20 5.92 -8.45
N CYS A 293 0.13 6.24 -7.70
CA CYS A 293 -0.81 7.29 -8.09
C CYS A 293 -0.15 8.66 -8.21
N PHE A 294 0.84 8.99 -7.37
CA PHE A 294 1.60 10.24 -7.52
C PHE A 294 2.42 10.25 -8.82
N GLY A 295 3.00 9.11 -9.22
CA GLY A 295 3.67 8.95 -10.51
C GLY A 295 2.71 9.17 -11.69
N LYS A 296 1.54 8.54 -11.66
CA LYS A 296 0.51 8.69 -12.70
C LYS A 296 0.01 10.14 -12.82
N LEU A 297 -0.22 10.82 -11.69
CA LEU A 297 -0.61 12.24 -11.66
C LEU A 297 0.52 13.13 -12.25
N TYR A 298 1.77 12.89 -11.86
CA TYR A 298 2.92 13.58 -12.42
C TYR A 298 3.00 13.42 -13.95
N ASP A 299 2.84 12.20 -14.44
CA ASP A 299 2.88 11.89 -15.87
C ASP A 299 1.78 12.63 -16.66
N MET A 300 0.55 12.63 -16.14
CA MET A 300 -0.57 13.34 -16.79
C MET A 300 -0.34 14.85 -16.84
N LEU A 301 0.23 15.44 -15.77
CA LEU A 301 0.58 16.87 -15.74
C LEU A 301 1.71 17.19 -16.71
N SER A 302 2.76 16.38 -16.76
CA SER A 302 3.92 16.57 -17.63
C SER A 302 3.55 16.44 -19.12
N ALA A 303 2.63 15.53 -19.43
CA ALA A 303 2.09 15.35 -20.77
C ALA A 303 1.02 16.41 -21.15
N ASN A 304 0.66 17.32 -20.24
CA ASN A 304 -0.43 18.31 -20.42
C ASN A 304 -1.80 17.66 -20.75
N GLU A 305 -2.05 16.46 -20.28
CA GLU A 305 -3.35 15.79 -20.43
C GLU A 305 -4.43 16.46 -19.58
N ILE A 306 -4.04 17.08 -18.47
CA ILE A 306 -4.91 17.81 -17.54
C ILE A 306 -4.33 19.20 -17.28
N GLN A 307 -5.22 20.19 -17.13
CA GLN A 307 -4.89 21.53 -16.66
C GLN A 307 -5.68 21.87 -15.41
N LEU A 308 -5.00 22.29 -14.37
CA LEU A 308 -5.59 22.64 -13.09
C LEU A 308 -6.02 24.12 -13.08
N GLY A 309 -7.22 24.40 -12.58
CA GLY A 309 -7.76 25.76 -12.56
C GLY A 309 -7.26 26.63 -11.41
N GLN A 310 -6.80 26.04 -10.32
CA GLN A 310 -6.43 26.75 -9.08
C GLN A 310 -4.91 26.74 -8.79
N MET A 311 -4.15 25.86 -9.44
CA MET A 311 -2.71 25.68 -9.24
C MET A 311 -2.06 25.52 -10.61
N SER A 312 -0.79 25.94 -10.74
CA SER A 312 -0.04 25.65 -11.95
C SER A 312 0.28 24.15 -12.05
N ASN A 313 0.36 23.61 -13.27
CA ASN A 313 0.80 22.22 -13.44
C ASN A 313 2.20 21.99 -12.87
N GLU A 314 3.09 22.98 -12.93
CA GLU A 314 4.45 22.89 -12.37
C GLU A 314 4.43 22.75 -10.84
N ASP A 315 3.63 23.55 -10.13
CA ASP A 315 3.49 23.41 -8.67
C ASP A 315 2.86 22.07 -8.28
N ALA A 316 1.89 21.60 -9.06
CA ALA A 316 1.27 20.28 -8.82
C ALA A 316 2.25 19.12 -9.06
N MET A 317 3.08 19.20 -10.12
CA MET A 317 4.15 18.25 -10.37
C MET A 317 5.16 18.21 -9.23
N ASP A 318 5.56 19.37 -8.69
CA ASP A 318 6.45 19.47 -7.54
C ASP A 318 5.86 18.75 -6.31
N LEU A 319 4.55 18.90 -6.07
CA LEU A 319 3.88 18.19 -4.97
C LEU A 319 3.81 16.67 -5.20
N CYS A 320 3.55 16.22 -6.43
CA CYS A 320 3.59 14.80 -6.77
C CYS A 320 4.99 14.21 -6.54
N MET A 321 6.04 14.92 -6.96
CA MET A 321 7.43 14.50 -6.76
C MET A 321 7.76 14.32 -5.27
N ILE A 322 7.45 15.32 -4.43
CA ILE A 322 7.76 15.29 -3.00
C ILE A 322 6.96 14.17 -2.30
N ASN A 323 5.66 14.07 -2.55
CA ASN A 323 4.83 13.07 -1.88
C ASN A 323 5.19 11.64 -2.32
N GLY A 324 5.45 11.41 -3.61
CA GLY A 324 5.92 10.12 -4.08
C GLY A 324 7.30 9.76 -3.51
N ALA A 325 8.21 10.72 -3.41
CA ALA A 325 9.52 10.51 -2.80
C ALA A 325 9.43 10.16 -1.30
N ARG A 326 8.53 10.80 -0.53
CA ARG A 326 8.24 10.45 0.87
C ARG A 326 7.78 9.01 1.02
N LEU A 327 7.06 8.49 0.03
CA LEU A 327 6.55 7.12 0.00
C LEU A 327 7.52 6.12 -0.66
N HIS A 328 8.72 6.57 -1.00
CA HIS A 328 9.74 5.76 -1.69
C HIS A 328 9.30 5.24 -3.07
N GLU A 329 8.44 6.01 -3.78
CA GLU A 329 8.23 5.77 -5.20
C GLU A 329 9.54 6.07 -5.94
N ALA A 330 10.13 5.04 -6.57
CA ALA A 330 11.51 5.06 -7.02
C ALA A 330 11.79 6.16 -8.07
N ILE A 331 10.90 6.29 -9.06
CA ILE A 331 11.06 7.26 -10.15
C ILE A 331 10.96 8.69 -9.61
N LEU A 332 9.95 8.96 -8.77
CA LEU A 332 9.76 10.30 -8.20
C LEU A 332 10.85 10.65 -7.19
N LEU A 333 11.37 9.66 -6.46
CA LEU A 333 12.49 9.87 -5.55
C LEU A 333 13.73 10.34 -6.31
N VAL A 334 14.12 9.65 -7.37
CA VAL A 334 15.25 10.04 -8.24
C VAL A 334 14.98 11.40 -8.88
N ALA A 335 13.79 11.61 -9.46
CA ALA A 335 13.43 12.88 -10.10
C ALA A 335 13.46 14.06 -9.12
N THR A 336 13.04 13.84 -7.86
CA THR A 336 13.07 14.84 -6.79
C THR A 336 14.50 15.28 -6.47
N VAL A 337 15.40 14.32 -6.26
CA VAL A 337 16.81 14.60 -5.96
C VAL A 337 17.50 15.31 -7.13
N GLU A 338 17.27 14.86 -8.36
CA GLU A 338 17.82 15.52 -9.55
C GLU A 338 17.27 16.95 -9.72
N ALA A 339 15.96 17.15 -9.56
CA ALA A 339 15.38 18.49 -9.60
C ALA A 339 15.98 19.43 -8.54
N TYR A 340 16.26 18.93 -7.34
CA TYR A 340 16.90 19.67 -6.26
C TYR A 340 18.36 20.04 -6.59
N LYS A 341 19.15 19.09 -7.11
CA LYS A 341 20.52 19.35 -7.57
C LYS A 341 20.60 20.46 -8.63
N HIS A 342 19.56 20.59 -9.47
CA HIS A 342 19.45 21.63 -10.48
C HIS A 342 18.77 22.92 -9.98
N GLY A 343 18.62 23.08 -8.66
CA GLY A 343 18.10 24.31 -8.03
C GLY A 343 16.57 24.44 -8.05
N ARG A 344 15.84 23.37 -8.41
CA ARG A 344 14.39 23.27 -8.22
C ARG A 344 14.07 22.75 -6.82
N LEU A 345 12.82 22.81 -6.42
CA LEU A 345 12.34 22.25 -5.13
C LEU A 345 13.06 22.80 -3.89
N THR A 346 13.71 23.95 -3.98
CA THR A 346 14.48 24.54 -2.88
C THR A 346 13.62 24.83 -1.64
N ARG A 347 12.30 25.00 -1.81
CA ARG A 347 11.33 25.12 -0.72
C ARG A 347 11.23 23.86 0.14
N PHE A 348 11.59 22.69 -0.42
CA PHE A 348 11.60 21.38 0.23
C PHE A 348 13.01 20.89 0.60
N ALA A 349 14.02 21.77 0.55
CA ALA A 349 15.43 21.41 0.75
C ALA A 349 15.66 20.55 2.00
N ARG A 350 15.06 20.95 3.15
CA ARG A 350 15.20 20.22 4.40
C ARG A 350 14.68 18.80 4.32
N GLU A 351 13.58 18.58 3.62
CA GLU A 351 12.96 17.25 3.47
C GLU A 351 13.81 16.37 2.55
N ILE A 352 14.23 16.93 1.41
CA ILE A 352 15.04 16.20 0.41
C ILE A 352 16.37 15.76 1.02
N GLU A 353 17.00 16.59 1.85
CA GLU A 353 18.22 16.25 2.58
C GLU A 353 18.02 15.13 3.62
N MET A 354 16.78 14.89 4.03
CA MET A 354 16.42 13.80 4.93
C MET A 354 16.04 12.50 4.21
N PHE A 355 15.88 12.51 2.89
CA PHE A 355 15.70 11.28 2.14
C PHE A 355 17.00 10.47 2.15
N HIS A 356 17.09 9.45 3.00
CA HIS A 356 18.21 8.53 2.99
C HIS A 356 18.12 7.63 1.75
N ILE A 357 18.99 7.89 0.77
CA ILE A 357 19.13 7.10 -0.44
C ILE A 357 20.49 6.42 -0.41
N PRO A 358 20.63 5.21 0.17
CA PRO A 358 21.90 4.50 0.17
C PRO A 358 22.47 4.26 -1.23
N ALA A 359 21.59 4.04 -2.22
CA ALA A 359 21.98 3.84 -3.61
C ALA A 359 22.55 5.11 -4.28
N TYR A 360 22.22 6.30 -3.79
CA TYR A 360 22.68 7.57 -4.40
C TYR A 360 24.07 7.99 -3.92
N GLU A 361 24.48 7.61 -2.72
CA GLU A 361 25.87 7.79 -2.26
C GLU A 361 26.84 6.89 -3.03
N ALA A 362 26.35 5.79 -3.63
CA ALA A 362 27.15 4.87 -4.47
C ALA A 362 27.32 5.35 -5.91
N ILE A 363 26.51 6.27 -6.40
CA ILE A 363 26.69 6.98 -7.67
C ILE A 363 27.58 8.19 -7.38
N SER A 364 28.85 7.95 -7.06
CA SER A 364 29.85 8.99 -6.97
C SER A 364 30.09 9.61 -8.36
N ASP A 365 30.35 10.90 -8.39
CA ASP A 365 30.46 11.82 -9.52
C ASP A 365 31.39 11.44 -10.69
N ASP A 366 31.88 10.20 -10.79
CA ASP A 366 32.96 9.81 -11.70
C ASP A 366 32.64 8.72 -12.74
N GLU A 367 31.43 8.17 -12.81
CA GLU A 367 31.07 7.31 -13.95
C GLU A 367 29.91 7.93 -14.75
N PRO A 368 30.13 8.26 -16.04
CA PRO A 368 29.01 8.57 -16.92
C PRO A 368 28.12 7.31 -17.02
N LEU A 369 26.82 7.50 -16.84
CA LEU A 369 25.85 6.47 -17.16
C LEU A 369 26.14 5.99 -18.57
N ASP A 370 26.54 4.76 -18.75
CA ASP A 370 26.62 4.12 -20.07
C ASP A 370 25.21 4.14 -20.64
N GLU A 371 24.98 4.97 -21.65
CA GLU A 371 23.70 5.12 -22.36
C GLU A 371 23.29 3.84 -23.12
N ASP A 372 24.03 2.75 -22.97
CA ASP A 372 23.87 1.50 -23.73
C ASP A 372 23.46 0.28 -22.87
N GLU A 373 23.16 0.41 -21.58
CA GLU A 373 22.45 -0.67 -20.90
C GLU A 373 20.98 -0.62 -21.32
N GLU A 374 20.66 -1.40 -22.36
CA GLU A 374 19.30 -1.79 -22.70
C GLU A 374 18.64 -2.33 -21.42
N ILE A 375 17.70 -1.55 -20.88
CA ILE A 375 16.79 -2.02 -19.84
C ILE A 375 16.06 -3.19 -20.48
N ASP A 376 16.38 -4.40 -20.06
CA ASP A 376 15.64 -5.59 -20.44
C ASP A 376 14.15 -5.33 -20.17
N ASP A 377 13.34 -5.45 -21.22
CA ASP A 377 11.90 -5.19 -21.30
C ASP A 377 11.08 -6.26 -20.53
N ASP A 378 11.65 -6.86 -19.52
CA ASP A 378 10.99 -7.71 -18.55
C ASP A 378 10.57 -6.84 -17.33
N GLY A 379 9.66 -5.90 -17.61
CA GLY A 379 8.97 -5.08 -16.59
C GLY A 379 8.17 -5.92 -15.60
N ARG A 380 8.85 -6.73 -14.82
CA ARG A 380 8.30 -7.34 -13.61
C ARG A 380 8.46 -6.34 -12.47
N PHE A 381 7.52 -5.43 -12.39
CA PHE A 381 7.30 -4.74 -11.13
C PHE A 381 6.79 -5.76 -10.12
N ASP A 382 7.54 -5.97 -9.04
CA ASP A 382 7.07 -6.66 -7.86
C ASP A 382 5.83 -5.91 -7.35
N ALA A 383 4.65 -6.43 -7.68
CA ALA A 383 3.34 -5.92 -7.26
C ALA A 383 3.07 -6.18 -5.77
N TRP A 384 4.12 -6.31 -4.95
CA TRP A 384 4.05 -6.71 -3.55
C TRP A 384 4.54 -5.60 -2.62
N ALA A 385 3.91 -4.43 -2.68
CA ALA A 385 4.17 -3.41 -1.68
C ALA A 385 2.87 -2.76 -1.19
#